data_25d5ad4a02f3adc6d52aa64704f3bb98
#
_entry.id   25d5ad4a02f3adc6d52aa64704f3bb98
#
_cell.length_a   1.000
_cell.length_b   1.000
_cell.length_c   1.000
_cell.angle_alpha   90.00
_cell.angle_beta   90.00
_cell.angle_gamma   90.00
#
_symmetry.space_group_name_H-M   'P 1'
#
loop_
_entity.id
_entity.type
_entity.pdbx_description
1 polymer ?
#
loop_
_entity_poly.entity_id
_entity_poly.type
_entity_poly.pdbx_seq_one_letter_code
_entity_poly.pdbx_strand_id
1 'polypeptide(L)'
;MKESSILVVIRAIDPDNAPYIIQDSEIVRHFQRAAEHLKNGNRKLAGFCFRGAKEKVAQFGEHYLTPANIQVGDGVTVNLWSDRYAATVTRVTKNTVTVRRDKATLDPGFKPEWIPGGFAGHCTNQDEQTYSYEPD
;
A
#
# COMPACT_ATOMS: atom_id res chain seq x y z
N MET A 1 -0.35 20.75 13.73
CA MET A 1 0.44 19.93 14.70
C MET A 1 1.86 19.88 14.17
N LYS A 2 2.85 20.00 15.05
CA LYS A 2 4.26 19.87 14.64
C LYS A 2 4.56 18.40 14.35
N GLU A 3 5.47 18.12 13.41
CA GLU A 3 5.87 16.76 13.01
C GLU A 3 6.35 15.92 14.21
N SER A 4 7.09 16.54 15.15
CA SER A 4 7.50 15.90 16.40
C SER A 4 6.34 15.37 17.24
N SER A 5 5.21 16.09 17.27
CA SER A 5 4.02 15.66 18.02
C SER A 5 3.27 14.53 17.30
N ILE A 6 3.27 14.53 15.97
CA ILE A 6 2.70 13.44 15.15
C ILE A 6 3.51 12.17 15.40
N LEU A 7 4.84 12.26 15.35
CA LEU A 7 5.73 11.12 15.57
C LEU A 7 5.54 10.46 16.95
N VAL A 8 5.25 11.23 17.99
CA VAL A 8 4.92 10.67 19.32
C VAL A 8 3.67 9.80 19.27
N VAL A 9 2.62 10.26 18.56
CA VAL A 9 1.38 9.48 18.41
C VAL A 9 1.64 8.21 17.60
N ILE A 10 2.37 8.31 16.50
CA ILE A 10 2.72 7.15 15.65
C ILE A 10 3.49 6.12 16.45
N ARG A 11 4.54 6.53 17.19
CA ARG A 11 5.34 5.63 18.02
C ARG A 11 4.55 4.92 19.12
N ALA A 12 3.48 5.53 19.60
CA ALA A 12 2.61 4.91 20.60
C ALA A 12 1.73 3.79 20.00
N ILE A 13 1.53 3.77 18.69
CA ILE A 13 0.70 2.78 17.99
C ILE A 13 1.57 1.73 17.32
N ASP A 14 2.57 2.13 16.57
CA ASP A 14 3.49 1.27 15.82
C ASP A 14 4.93 1.80 15.96
N PRO A 15 5.65 1.41 17.03
CA PRO A 15 6.99 1.90 17.29
C PRO A 15 8.00 1.46 16.22
N ASP A 16 7.84 0.25 15.67
CA ASP A 16 8.81 -0.36 14.75
C ASP A 16 8.75 0.31 13.36
N ASN A 17 7.56 0.65 12.89
CA ASN A 17 7.37 1.29 11.60
C ASN A 17 7.32 2.83 11.69
N ALA A 18 7.35 3.42 12.88
CA ALA A 18 7.22 4.86 13.07
C ALA A 18 8.16 5.73 12.19
N PRO A 19 9.45 5.36 11.97
CA PRO A 19 10.35 6.12 11.11
C PRO A 19 9.92 6.15 9.63
N TYR A 20 9.16 5.17 9.20
CA TYR A 20 8.64 5.05 7.83
C TYR A 20 7.28 5.72 7.71
N ILE A 21 6.39 5.50 8.67
CA ILE A 21 5.03 6.06 8.71
C ILE A 21 5.06 7.59 8.70
N ILE A 22 6.01 8.22 9.42
CA ILE A 22 6.11 9.70 9.45
C ILE A 22 6.48 10.30 8.08
N GLN A 23 6.99 9.50 7.16
CA GLN A 23 7.28 9.91 5.78
C GLN A 23 6.06 9.76 4.86
N ASP A 24 5.01 9.07 5.29
CA ASP A 24 3.76 8.95 4.54
C ASP A 24 2.98 10.28 4.60
N SER A 25 2.97 10.97 3.46
CA SER A 25 2.35 12.30 3.34
C SER A 25 0.83 12.25 3.56
N GLU A 26 0.17 11.14 3.28
CA GLU A 26 -1.26 10.98 3.48
C GLU A 26 -1.60 10.88 4.97
N ILE A 27 -0.89 10.03 5.69
CA ILE A 27 -1.06 9.86 7.14
C ILE A 27 -0.77 11.18 7.86
N VAL A 28 0.36 11.81 7.56
CA VAL A 28 0.74 13.11 8.15
C VAL A 28 -0.32 14.17 7.88
N ARG A 29 -0.86 14.24 6.66
CA ARG A 29 -1.92 15.18 6.28
C ARG A 29 -3.20 14.96 7.09
N HIS A 30 -3.59 13.72 7.38
CA HIS A 30 -4.74 13.44 8.23
C HIS A 30 -4.58 13.98 9.66
N PHE A 31 -3.40 13.84 10.26
CA PHE A 31 -3.10 14.45 11.57
C PHE A 31 -3.11 15.97 11.51
N GLN A 32 -2.56 16.57 10.46
CA GLN A 32 -2.56 18.00 10.26
C GLN A 32 -3.98 18.57 10.12
N ARG A 33 -4.84 17.91 9.33
CA ARG A 33 -6.27 18.28 9.19
C ARG A 33 -7.01 18.19 10.51
N ALA A 34 -6.76 17.15 11.31
CA ALA A 34 -7.35 17.03 12.64
C ALA A 34 -6.98 18.25 13.53
N ALA A 35 -5.71 18.66 13.52
CA ALA A 35 -5.24 19.81 14.27
C ALA A 35 -5.85 21.14 13.78
N GLU A 36 -6.02 21.30 12.47
CA GLU A 36 -6.66 22.47 11.87
C GLU A 36 -8.15 22.56 12.26
N HIS A 37 -8.90 21.47 12.16
CA HIS A 37 -10.29 21.43 12.59
C HIS A 37 -10.44 21.72 14.08
N LEU A 38 -9.51 21.25 14.92
CA LEU A 38 -9.52 21.54 16.34
C LEU A 38 -9.28 23.05 16.60
N LYS A 39 -8.32 23.65 15.89
CA LYS A 39 -8.03 25.09 15.97
C LYS A 39 -9.23 25.95 15.56
N ASN A 40 -10.01 25.49 14.58
CA ASN A 40 -11.22 26.15 14.09
C ASN A 40 -12.48 25.82 14.92
N GLY A 41 -12.34 25.16 16.08
CA GLY A 41 -13.44 24.83 16.99
C GLY A 41 -14.29 23.62 16.55
N ASN A 42 -13.97 22.98 15.44
CA ASN A 42 -14.73 21.84 14.90
C ASN A 42 -14.24 20.51 15.49
N ARG A 43 -14.57 20.27 16.77
CA ARG A 43 -14.14 19.08 17.51
C ARG A 43 -14.61 17.76 16.90
N LYS A 44 -15.78 17.73 16.26
CA LYS A 44 -16.36 16.51 15.65
C LYS A 44 -15.51 16.07 14.44
N LEU A 45 -15.21 16.98 13.52
CA LEU A 45 -14.36 16.70 12.37
C LEU A 45 -12.91 16.43 12.77
N ALA A 46 -12.38 17.15 13.75
CA ALA A 46 -11.06 16.86 14.30
C ALA A 46 -10.95 15.44 14.81
N GLY A 47 -11.94 14.98 15.60
CA GLY A 47 -12.00 13.61 16.11
C GLY A 47 -12.13 12.57 15.02
N PHE A 48 -12.88 12.83 13.96
CA PHE A 48 -12.99 11.95 12.78
C PHE A 48 -11.65 11.80 12.05
N CYS A 49 -11.00 12.92 11.70
CA CYS A 49 -9.70 12.90 11.03
C CYS A 49 -8.62 12.22 11.88
N PHE A 50 -8.63 12.45 13.19
CA PHE A 50 -7.65 11.86 14.10
C PHE A 50 -7.82 10.35 14.23
N ARG A 51 -9.06 9.83 14.31
CA ARG A 51 -9.32 8.39 14.32
C ARG A 51 -8.86 7.74 13.01
N GLY A 52 -9.24 8.31 11.86
CA GLY A 52 -8.81 7.79 10.56
C GLY A 52 -7.30 7.76 10.40
N ALA A 53 -6.58 8.78 10.92
CA ALA A 53 -5.11 8.77 10.94
C ALA A 53 -4.56 7.61 11.78
N LYS A 54 -5.12 7.38 12.98
CA LYS A 54 -4.69 6.29 13.87
C LYS A 54 -4.95 4.91 13.27
N GLU A 55 -6.10 4.72 12.62
CA GLU A 55 -6.44 3.48 11.92
C GLU A 55 -5.44 3.19 10.80
N LYS A 56 -5.09 4.19 9.98
CA LYS A 56 -4.05 4.05 8.95
C LYS A 56 -2.69 3.70 9.52
N VAL A 57 -2.31 4.29 10.66
CA VAL A 57 -1.06 3.93 11.35
C VAL A 57 -1.09 2.47 11.81
N ALA A 58 -2.18 2.03 12.43
CA ALA A 58 -2.32 0.65 12.93
C ALA A 58 -2.28 -0.40 11.82
N GLN A 59 -2.76 -0.05 10.63
CA GLN A 59 -2.80 -0.94 9.45
C GLN A 59 -1.55 -0.81 8.56
N PHE A 60 -0.63 0.09 8.87
CA PHE A 60 0.50 0.40 7.98
C PHE A 60 1.33 -0.85 7.65
N GLY A 61 1.69 -1.64 8.65
CA GLY A 61 2.48 -2.84 8.48
C GLY A 61 1.77 -3.97 7.70
N GLU A 62 0.43 -3.92 7.60
CA GLU A 62 -0.35 -4.88 6.79
C GLU A 62 -0.33 -4.52 5.30
N HIS A 63 -0.18 -3.22 4.99
CA HIS A 63 -0.25 -2.71 3.61
C HIS A 63 1.11 -2.41 3.00
N TYR A 64 2.13 -2.15 3.84
CA TYR A 64 3.46 -1.76 3.39
C TYR A 64 4.54 -2.63 3.99
N LEU A 65 5.41 -3.13 3.13
CA LEU A 65 6.63 -3.78 3.56
C LEU A 65 7.68 -2.74 3.96
N THR A 66 8.22 -2.92 5.15
CA THR A 66 9.27 -2.07 5.70
C THR A 66 10.46 -2.94 6.13
N PRO A 67 11.64 -2.37 6.39
CA PRO A 67 12.75 -3.13 6.94
C PRO A 67 12.45 -3.85 8.26
N ALA A 68 11.37 -3.45 8.97
CA ALA A 68 10.98 -4.07 10.23
C ALA A 68 10.11 -5.33 10.05
N ASN A 69 9.38 -5.46 8.93
CA ASN A 69 8.41 -6.54 8.73
C ASN A 69 8.67 -7.42 7.50
N ILE A 70 9.59 -7.03 6.59
CA ILE A 70 9.84 -7.76 5.35
C ILE A 70 10.67 -9.02 5.58
N GLN A 71 10.27 -10.12 4.95
CA GLN A 71 10.96 -11.42 5.01
C GLN A 71 11.15 -12.01 3.61
N VAL A 72 12.13 -12.92 3.49
CA VAL A 72 12.31 -13.72 2.27
C VAL A 72 11.10 -14.64 2.10
N GLY A 73 10.52 -14.65 0.91
CA GLY A 73 9.29 -15.37 0.57
C GLY A 73 8.04 -14.50 0.58
N ASP A 74 8.10 -13.26 1.06
CA ASP A 74 6.96 -12.35 1.01
C ASP A 74 6.58 -12.02 -0.43
N GLY A 75 5.28 -12.08 -0.74
CA GLY A 75 4.71 -11.57 -1.97
C GLY A 75 4.61 -10.05 -1.93
N VAL A 76 5.06 -9.40 -3.00
CA VAL A 76 5.06 -7.94 -3.11
C VAL A 76 4.49 -7.47 -4.43
N THR A 77 3.93 -6.27 -4.45
CA THR A 77 3.59 -5.57 -5.67
C THR A 77 4.63 -4.49 -5.94
N VAL A 78 5.33 -4.61 -7.06
CA VAL A 78 6.23 -3.56 -7.52
C VAL A 78 5.46 -2.59 -8.39
N ASN A 79 5.35 -1.34 -7.92
CA ASN A 79 4.67 -0.27 -8.64
C ASN A 79 5.70 0.51 -9.46
N LEU A 80 5.50 0.56 -10.77
CA LEU A 80 6.17 1.46 -11.70
C LEU A 80 5.22 2.60 -12.07
N TRP A 81 5.69 3.53 -12.89
CA TRP A 81 4.90 4.70 -13.31
C TRP A 81 3.54 4.32 -13.91
N SER A 82 3.52 3.36 -14.83
CA SER A 82 2.33 2.92 -15.55
C SER A 82 1.99 1.46 -15.27
N ASP A 83 2.89 0.72 -14.66
CA ASP A 83 2.76 -0.73 -14.54
C ASP A 83 2.88 -1.21 -13.10
N ARG A 84 2.28 -2.35 -12.86
CA ARG A 84 2.40 -3.09 -11.59
C ARG A 84 2.71 -4.54 -11.93
N TYR A 85 3.56 -5.17 -11.14
CA TYR A 85 3.78 -6.59 -11.26
C TYR A 85 3.96 -7.25 -9.90
N ALA A 86 3.50 -8.48 -9.80
CA ALA A 86 3.73 -9.31 -8.64
C ALA A 86 5.17 -9.81 -8.64
N ALA A 87 5.76 -9.86 -7.45
CA ALA A 87 7.10 -10.36 -7.25
C ALA A 87 7.22 -11.00 -5.86
N THR A 88 8.20 -11.86 -5.70
CA THR A 88 8.53 -12.50 -4.44
C THR A 88 9.88 -11.99 -3.93
N VAL A 89 9.96 -11.71 -2.63
CA VAL A 89 11.20 -11.32 -1.96
C VAL A 89 12.17 -12.50 -1.92
N THR A 90 13.35 -12.34 -2.53
CA THR A 90 14.38 -13.40 -2.59
C THR A 90 15.56 -13.15 -1.66
N ARG A 91 15.78 -11.89 -1.27
CA ARG A 91 16.87 -11.52 -0.36
C ARG A 91 16.54 -10.22 0.38
N VAL A 92 16.84 -10.20 1.66
CA VAL A 92 16.75 -9.00 2.51
C VAL A 92 18.12 -8.73 3.12
N THR A 93 18.55 -7.46 3.07
CA THR A 93 19.74 -6.96 3.74
C THR A 93 19.35 -5.73 4.57
N LYS A 94 20.28 -5.19 5.34
CA LYS A 94 20.02 -3.98 6.13
C LYS A 94 19.48 -2.79 5.30
N ASN A 95 19.93 -2.65 4.04
CA ASN A 95 19.66 -1.46 3.22
C ASN A 95 18.98 -1.78 1.90
N THR A 96 18.82 -3.06 1.54
CA THR A 96 18.28 -3.44 0.24
C THR A 96 17.37 -4.67 0.33
N VAL A 97 16.38 -4.70 -0.52
CA VAL A 97 15.52 -5.85 -0.76
C VAL A 97 15.67 -6.24 -2.22
N THR A 98 15.92 -7.52 -2.46
CA THR A 98 15.93 -8.08 -3.81
C THR A 98 14.63 -8.82 -4.02
N VAL A 99 13.94 -8.52 -5.10
CA VAL A 99 12.71 -9.20 -5.51
C VAL A 99 12.88 -9.86 -6.86
N ARG A 100 12.18 -10.95 -7.09
CA ARG A 100 12.10 -11.60 -8.38
C ARG A 100 10.66 -11.50 -8.87
N ARG A 101 10.48 -11.10 -10.12
CA ARG A 101 9.15 -11.02 -10.74
C ARG A 101 8.55 -12.42 -10.82
N ASP A 102 7.28 -12.55 -10.40
CA ASP A 102 6.54 -13.79 -10.47
C ASP A 102 6.06 -14.04 -11.90
N LYS A 103 5.96 -15.32 -12.25
CA LYS A 103 5.34 -15.74 -13.49
C LYS A 103 3.82 -15.67 -13.36
N ALA A 104 3.21 -14.82 -14.17
CA ALA A 104 1.74 -14.74 -14.26
C ALA A 104 1.22 -15.76 -15.28
N THR A 105 0.27 -16.58 -14.89
CA THR A 105 -0.43 -17.53 -15.76
C THR A 105 -1.90 -17.18 -15.77
N LEU A 106 -2.46 -16.94 -16.97
CA LEU A 106 -3.88 -16.69 -17.13
C LEU A 106 -4.67 -17.95 -16.75
N ASP A 107 -5.77 -17.76 -16.02
CA ASP A 107 -6.67 -18.85 -15.69
C ASP A 107 -7.16 -19.54 -16.97
N PRO A 108 -6.94 -20.86 -17.13
CA PRO A 108 -7.35 -21.61 -18.33
C PRO A 108 -8.88 -21.66 -18.51
N GLY A 109 -9.66 -21.38 -17.47
CA GLY A 109 -11.12 -21.26 -17.53
C GLY A 109 -11.61 -19.98 -18.18
N PHE A 110 -10.77 -18.93 -18.24
CA PHE A 110 -11.13 -17.66 -18.85
C PHE A 110 -11.24 -17.77 -20.38
N LYS A 111 -12.39 -17.39 -20.91
CA LYS A 111 -12.65 -17.31 -22.37
C LYS A 111 -12.93 -15.85 -22.74
N PRO A 112 -12.00 -15.18 -23.45
CA PRO A 112 -12.19 -13.79 -23.82
C PRO A 112 -13.31 -13.60 -24.85
N GLU A 113 -14.19 -12.68 -24.59
CA GLU A 113 -15.20 -12.20 -25.53
C GLU A 113 -14.66 -10.97 -26.27
N TRP A 114 -14.06 -11.19 -27.43
CA TRP A 114 -13.37 -10.13 -28.18
C TRP A 114 -14.30 -9.05 -28.69
N ILE A 115 -13.88 -7.78 -28.58
CA ILE A 115 -14.60 -6.64 -29.15
C ILE A 115 -14.30 -6.57 -30.65
N PRO A 116 -15.30 -6.74 -31.55
CA PRO A 116 -15.09 -6.60 -32.99
C PRO A 116 -14.57 -5.20 -33.34
N GLY A 117 -13.44 -5.10 -34.05
CA GLY A 117 -12.81 -3.85 -34.42
C GLY A 117 -12.13 -3.09 -33.27
N GLY A 118 -12.06 -3.69 -32.08
CA GLY A 118 -11.35 -3.13 -30.93
C GLY A 118 -9.83 -3.30 -31.03
N PHE A 119 -9.13 -2.66 -30.10
CA PHE A 119 -7.66 -2.82 -29.96
C PHE A 119 -7.34 -4.28 -29.64
N ALA A 120 -6.23 -4.79 -30.16
CA ALA A 120 -5.75 -6.15 -29.86
C ALA A 120 -5.67 -6.38 -28.34
N GLY A 121 -6.32 -7.41 -27.86
CA GLY A 121 -6.36 -7.76 -26.43
C GLY A 121 -7.53 -7.17 -25.64
N HIS A 122 -8.39 -6.36 -26.24
CA HIS A 122 -9.60 -5.89 -25.57
C HIS A 122 -10.76 -6.87 -25.74
N CYS A 123 -11.40 -7.23 -24.63
CA CYS A 123 -12.60 -8.04 -24.57
C CYS A 123 -13.65 -7.41 -23.63
N THR A 124 -14.93 -7.76 -23.83
CA THR A 124 -16.05 -7.23 -23.04
C THR A 124 -16.03 -7.71 -21.59
N ASN A 125 -15.53 -8.91 -21.37
CA ASN A 125 -15.44 -9.57 -20.06
C ASN A 125 -14.03 -9.53 -19.45
N GLN A 126 -13.27 -8.46 -19.70
CA GLN A 126 -11.90 -8.33 -19.19
C GLN A 126 -11.82 -8.32 -17.65
N ASP A 127 -12.86 -7.84 -16.97
CA ASP A 127 -12.94 -7.81 -15.51
C ASP A 127 -13.06 -9.22 -14.87
N GLU A 128 -13.46 -10.23 -15.66
CA GLU A 128 -13.51 -11.63 -15.23
C GLU A 128 -12.16 -12.34 -15.35
N GLN A 129 -11.17 -11.67 -15.94
CA GLN A 129 -9.86 -12.23 -16.17
C GLN A 129 -9.08 -12.38 -14.86
N THR A 130 -8.72 -13.60 -14.52
CA THR A 130 -7.94 -13.95 -13.35
C THR A 130 -6.58 -14.53 -13.71
N TYR A 131 -5.59 -14.30 -12.86
CA TYR A 131 -4.23 -14.80 -13.03
C TYR A 131 -3.78 -15.49 -11.74
N SER A 132 -3.10 -16.60 -11.88
CA SER A 132 -2.26 -17.16 -10.82
C SER A 132 -0.83 -16.65 -10.97
N TYR A 133 -0.18 -16.39 -9.83
CA TYR A 133 1.20 -15.92 -9.77
C TYR A 133 2.04 -16.96 -9.04
N GLU A 134 3.13 -17.37 -9.65
CA GLU A 134 4.07 -18.33 -9.07
C GLU A 134 5.45 -17.68 -9.00
N PRO A 135 6.17 -17.83 -7.86
CA PRO A 135 7.58 -17.45 -7.80
C PRO A 135 8.38 -18.13 -8.90
N ASP A 136 9.13 -17.35 -9.66
CA ASP A 136 9.94 -17.86 -10.77
C ASP A 136 11.26 -18.48 -10.26
#